data_078607dae7ed249c5a8baea1ad5f2177
#
_entry.id   078607dae7ed249c5a8baea1ad5f2177
#
_cell.length_a   1.000
_cell.length_b   1.000
_cell.length_c   1.000
_cell.angle_alpha   90.00
_cell.angle_beta   90.00
_cell.angle_gamma   90.00
#
_symmetry.space_group_name_H-M   'P 1'
#
loop_
_entity.id
_entity.type
_entity.pdbx_description
1 polymer ?
#
loop_
_entity_poly.entity_id
_entity_poly.type
_entity_poly.pdbx_seq_one_letter_code
_entity_poly.pdbx_strand_id
1 'polypeptide(L)'
;GHAAVIIQAGNAAGVGQAGQIAALMTALQESTLRNLANPNVSESMGLPHDGEGADHDSVGLFQQRPSMNWGTAKELMDPSTSASRFYDRLKTVEGWEQMSPGQAAQKVQASATPTAYDKWEPTAKTLLSALSGVKCTSSAHAGGGPAVGATGSRAAIVNYAMAQVGKQYIWAAEGPDAFDCSGLTMQAYAQAGIQLEHSSGSQYSAGEHISAAEDKPGDLLWWPGHIAIYTGNGRMVGAQTPAEGVREMEVYGAPVYIRVAGLD
;
A
#
# COMPACT_ATOMS: atom_id res chain seq x y z
N GLY A 1 1.22 3.31 0.72
CA GLY A 1 1.30 3.98 -0.60
C GLY A 1 2.55 3.56 -1.36
N HIS A 2 2.63 3.89 -2.65
CA HIS A 2 3.67 3.40 -3.58
C HIS A 2 5.10 3.72 -3.17
N ALA A 3 5.35 4.87 -2.51
CA ALA A 3 6.68 5.19 -1.98
C ALA A 3 7.19 4.13 -0.98
N ALA A 4 6.31 3.63 -0.11
CA ALA A 4 6.68 2.56 0.85
C ALA A 4 7.01 1.24 0.13
N VAL A 5 6.26 0.90 -0.94
CA VAL A 5 6.54 -0.28 -1.76
C VAL A 5 7.92 -0.18 -2.43
N ILE A 6 8.25 0.99 -2.99
CA ILE A 6 9.56 1.26 -3.60
C ILE A 6 10.68 1.08 -2.56
N ILE A 7 10.52 1.65 -1.36
CA ILE A 7 11.51 1.53 -0.27
C ILE A 7 11.68 0.08 0.17
N GLN A 8 10.59 -0.68 0.33
CA GLN A 8 10.64 -2.09 0.70
C GLN A 8 11.36 -2.94 -0.35
N ALA A 9 11.05 -2.74 -1.62
CA ALA A 9 11.75 -3.42 -2.71
C ALA A 9 13.25 -3.07 -2.70
N GLY A 10 13.60 -1.81 -2.40
CA GLY A 10 14.99 -1.37 -2.23
C GLY A 10 15.71 -2.03 -1.06
N ASN A 11 15.02 -2.21 0.07
CA ASN A 11 15.56 -2.97 1.21
C ASN A 11 15.83 -4.43 0.83
N ALA A 12 14.89 -5.08 0.16
CA ALA A 12 15.03 -6.45 -0.32
C ALA A 12 16.17 -6.59 -1.35
N ALA A 13 16.34 -5.57 -2.20
CA ALA A 13 17.41 -5.51 -3.20
C ALA A 13 18.80 -5.16 -2.61
N GLY A 14 18.87 -4.67 -1.37
CA GLY A 14 20.12 -4.32 -0.70
C GLY A 14 20.80 -3.07 -1.27
N VAL A 15 20.06 -2.16 -1.91
CA VAL A 15 20.63 -0.98 -2.61
C VAL A 15 20.94 0.21 -1.70
N GLY A 16 20.63 0.12 -0.40
CA GLY A 16 20.83 1.22 0.53
C GLY A 16 20.01 2.48 0.20
N GLN A 17 20.26 3.56 0.96
CA GLN A 17 19.48 4.80 0.82
C GLN A 17 19.67 5.47 -0.56
N ALA A 18 20.87 5.44 -1.12
CA ALA A 18 21.15 6.09 -2.40
C ALA A 18 20.30 5.49 -3.53
N GLY A 19 20.23 4.16 -3.61
CA GLY A 19 19.40 3.47 -4.59
C GLY A 19 17.90 3.70 -4.37
N GLN A 20 17.44 3.74 -3.10
CA GLN A 20 16.06 4.05 -2.77
C GLN A 20 15.66 5.47 -3.17
N ILE A 21 16.55 6.45 -2.92
CA ILE A 21 16.35 7.84 -3.36
C ILE A 21 16.26 7.91 -4.88
N ALA A 22 17.15 7.25 -5.60
CA ALA A 22 17.14 7.21 -7.07
C ALA A 22 15.80 6.65 -7.61
N ALA A 23 15.30 5.56 -7.03
CA ALA A 23 14.03 4.97 -7.42
C ALA A 23 12.83 5.89 -7.11
N LEU A 24 12.79 6.52 -5.94
CA LEU A 24 11.75 7.49 -5.57
C LEU A 24 11.75 8.70 -6.50
N MET A 25 12.95 9.25 -6.82
CA MET A 25 13.09 10.35 -7.78
C MET A 25 12.56 9.96 -9.15
N THR A 26 12.84 8.73 -9.59
CA THR A 26 12.35 8.21 -10.86
C THR A 26 10.83 8.13 -10.85
N ALA A 27 10.23 7.45 -9.89
CA ALA A 27 8.77 7.32 -9.83
C ALA A 27 8.04 8.67 -9.66
N LEU A 28 8.65 9.63 -8.94
CA LEU A 28 8.14 11.01 -8.85
C LEU A 28 8.15 11.71 -10.22
N GLN A 29 9.24 11.55 -10.99
CA GLN A 29 9.37 12.17 -12.30
C GLN A 29 8.46 11.53 -13.33
N GLU A 30 8.39 10.21 -13.37
CA GLU A 30 7.71 9.47 -14.44
C GLU A 30 6.18 9.46 -14.27
N SER A 31 5.70 9.35 -13.03
CA SER A 31 4.26 9.17 -12.76
C SER A 31 3.71 9.99 -11.59
N THR A 32 4.54 10.76 -10.92
CA THR A 32 4.19 11.39 -9.62
C THR A 32 3.72 10.35 -8.58
N LEU A 33 4.41 9.20 -8.54
CA LEU A 33 4.10 8.04 -7.69
C LEU A 33 2.71 7.43 -7.95
N ARG A 34 2.16 7.58 -9.16
CA ARG A 34 0.93 6.93 -9.58
C ARG A 34 1.22 5.71 -10.44
N ASN A 35 0.50 4.63 -10.20
CA ASN A 35 0.56 3.44 -11.06
C ASN A 35 -0.32 3.68 -12.30
N LEU A 36 0.27 4.11 -13.41
CA LEU A 36 -0.48 4.55 -14.60
C LEU A 36 -0.65 3.39 -15.59
N ALA A 37 -1.91 3.14 -15.99
CA ALA A 37 -2.23 2.32 -17.15
C ALA A 37 -2.01 3.10 -18.46
N ASN A 38 -1.98 2.41 -19.60
CA ASN A 38 -1.77 3.04 -20.90
C ASN A 38 -2.72 2.44 -21.93
N PRO A 39 -3.58 3.24 -22.60
CA PRO A 39 -4.49 2.76 -23.64
C PRO A 39 -3.79 2.02 -24.81
N ASN A 40 -2.52 2.34 -25.09
CA ASN A 40 -1.73 1.64 -26.11
C ASN A 40 -1.30 0.22 -25.64
N VAL A 41 -1.49 -0.10 -24.37
CA VAL A 41 -1.21 -1.39 -23.75
C VAL A 41 -2.52 -1.89 -23.12
N SER A 42 -3.41 -2.43 -23.95
CA SER A 42 -4.79 -2.77 -23.56
C SER A 42 -4.87 -3.66 -22.30
N GLU A 43 -3.91 -4.56 -22.10
CA GLU A 43 -3.81 -5.40 -20.90
C GLU A 43 -3.71 -4.53 -19.62
N SER A 44 -2.99 -3.42 -19.66
CA SER A 44 -2.79 -2.56 -18.49
C SER A 44 -4.07 -1.89 -18.00
N MET A 45 -5.02 -1.64 -18.92
CA MET A 45 -6.31 -1.01 -18.60
C MET A 45 -7.22 -1.88 -17.74
N GLY A 46 -7.02 -3.19 -17.77
CA GLY A 46 -7.75 -4.16 -16.94
C GLY A 46 -7.10 -4.44 -15.58
N LEU A 47 -5.94 -3.83 -15.29
CA LEU A 47 -5.20 -4.03 -14.05
C LEU A 47 -5.43 -2.86 -13.08
N PRO A 48 -5.21 -3.05 -11.75
CA PRO A 48 -5.31 -1.96 -10.79
C PRO A 48 -4.39 -0.79 -11.15
N HIS A 49 -4.94 0.43 -11.26
CA HIS A 49 -4.18 1.62 -11.61
C HIS A 49 -4.78 2.89 -10.98
N ASP A 50 -3.95 3.95 -10.89
CA ASP A 50 -4.30 5.25 -10.30
C ASP A 50 -4.66 6.31 -11.34
N GLY A 51 -4.71 5.93 -12.60
CA GLY A 51 -4.98 6.79 -13.73
C GLY A 51 -4.32 6.28 -15.00
N GLU A 52 -4.34 7.10 -16.04
CA GLU A 52 -3.86 6.74 -17.37
C GLU A 52 -2.71 7.63 -17.80
N GLY A 53 -1.78 7.07 -18.55
CA GLY A 53 -0.74 7.75 -19.34
C GLY A 53 -0.86 7.34 -20.79
N ALA A 54 -0.25 8.07 -21.72
CA ALA A 54 -0.33 7.78 -23.16
C ALA A 54 1.04 7.83 -23.86
N ASP A 55 2.14 7.83 -23.11
CA ASP A 55 3.46 7.87 -23.70
C ASP A 55 3.88 6.48 -24.20
N HIS A 56 3.94 6.30 -25.50
CA HIS A 56 4.29 5.05 -26.17
C HIS A 56 3.54 3.85 -25.58
N ASP A 57 4.28 2.85 -25.05
CA ASP A 57 3.80 1.70 -24.32
C ASP A 57 4.25 1.72 -22.84
N SER A 58 4.49 2.92 -22.29
CA SER A 58 4.93 3.13 -20.90
C SER A 58 3.81 2.83 -19.92
N VAL A 59 4.08 2.02 -18.89
CA VAL A 59 3.11 1.64 -17.85
C VAL A 59 3.72 1.66 -16.46
N GLY A 60 2.87 1.74 -15.44
CA GLY A 60 3.24 1.59 -14.05
C GLY A 60 3.89 2.81 -13.42
N LEU A 61 4.44 2.61 -12.22
CA LEU A 61 5.08 3.67 -11.40
C LEU A 61 6.29 4.31 -12.07
N PHE A 62 7.07 3.53 -12.79
CA PHE A 62 8.34 3.94 -13.40
C PHE A 62 8.21 4.21 -14.89
N GLN A 63 6.99 4.18 -15.44
CA GLN A 63 6.72 4.31 -16.87
C GLN A 63 7.65 3.43 -17.72
N GLN A 64 7.78 2.17 -17.26
CA GLN A 64 8.60 1.16 -17.92
C GLN A 64 7.86 0.62 -19.14
N ARG A 65 8.61 0.26 -20.18
CA ARG A 65 8.07 -0.12 -21.48
C ARG A 65 8.24 -1.63 -21.73
N PRO A 66 7.14 -2.39 -21.92
CA PRO A 66 7.22 -3.79 -22.32
C PRO A 66 8.07 -4.02 -23.57
N SER A 67 7.94 -3.14 -24.58
CA SER A 67 8.71 -3.22 -25.83
C SER A 67 10.23 -3.04 -25.63
N MET A 68 10.66 -2.47 -24.49
CA MET A 68 12.07 -2.22 -24.17
C MET A 68 12.63 -3.25 -23.17
N ASN A 69 12.03 -4.44 -23.12
CA ASN A 69 12.46 -5.57 -22.27
C ASN A 69 12.48 -5.25 -20.76
N TRP A 70 11.58 -4.39 -20.28
CA TRP A 70 11.41 -4.17 -18.87
C TRP A 70 10.60 -5.28 -18.18
N GLY A 71 9.75 -5.96 -18.92
CA GLY A 71 8.86 -7.02 -18.45
C GLY A 71 7.52 -7.00 -19.16
N THR A 72 6.61 -7.85 -18.77
CA THR A 72 5.22 -7.86 -19.26
C THR A 72 4.42 -6.70 -18.68
N ALA A 73 3.34 -6.29 -19.33
CA ALA A 73 2.46 -5.23 -18.79
C ALA A 73 1.96 -5.58 -17.38
N LYS A 74 1.60 -6.84 -17.13
CA LYS A 74 1.16 -7.32 -15.81
C LYS A 74 2.25 -7.14 -14.74
N GLU A 75 3.50 -7.46 -15.05
CA GLU A 75 4.63 -7.29 -14.12
C GLU A 75 4.91 -5.81 -13.84
N LEU A 76 4.84 -4.96 -14.86
CA LEU A 76 5.14 -3.53 -14.74
C LEU A 76 4.02 -2.72 -14.07
N MET A 77 2.78 -3.23 -14.14
CA MET A 77 1.63 -2.69 -13.43
C MET A 77 1.55 -3.14 -11.96
N ASP A 78 2.37 -4.11 -11.54
CA ASP A 78 2.56 -4.42 -10.13
C ASP A 78 3.64 -3.53 -9.52
N PRO A 79 3.30 -2.66 -8.55
CA PRO A 79 4.25 -1.69 -7.98
C PRO A 79 5.51 -2.30 -7.37
N SER A 80 5.42 -3.49 -6.78
CA SER A 80 6.55 -4.16 -6.16
C SER A 80 7.48 -4.75 -7.22
N THR A 81 6.89 -5.38 -8.23
CA THR A 81 7.65 -5.98 -9.34
C THR A 81 8.34 -4.91 -10.18
N SER A 82 7.63 -3.81 -10.51
CA SER A 82 8.22 -2.71 -11.29
C SER A 82 9.37 -2.03 -10.54
N ALA A 83 9.25 -1.87 -9.20
CA ALA A 83 10.35 -1.37 -8.38
C ALA A 83 11.54 -2.35 -8.35
N SER A 84 11.29 -3.64 -8.23
CA SER A 84 12.34 -4.66 -8.28
C SER A 84 13.07 -4.65 -9.63
N ARG A 85 12.34 -4.53 -10.75
CA ARG A 85 12.94 -4.37 -12.09
C ARG A 85 13.83 -3.14 -12.21
N PHE A 86 13.40 -2.01 -11.60
CA PHE A 86 14.24 -0.82 -11.53
C PHE A 86 15.56 -1.11 -10.79
N TYR A 87 15.50 -1.75 -9.62
CA TYR A 87 16.69 -2.06 -8.83
C TYR A 87 17.59 -3.11 -9.49
N ASP A 88 17.04 -4.11 -10.14
CA ASP A 88 17.81 -5.08 -10.91
C ASP A 88 18.63 -4.35 -11.99
N ARG A 89 18.00 -3.43 -12.71
CA ARG A 89 18.69 -2.63 -13.72
C ARG A 89 19.71 -1.67 -13.12
N LEU A 90 19.41 -1.03 -11.99
CA LEU A 90 20.35 -0.16 -11.27
C LEU A 90 21.64 -0.91 -10.94
N LYS A 91 21.54 -2.15 -10.45
CA LYS A 91 22.70 -2.98 -10.12
C LYS A 91 23.57 -3.34 -11.33
N THR A 92 23.07 -3.24 -12.55
CA THR A 92 23.86 -3.45 -13.76
C THR A 92 24.63 -2.20 -14.21
N VAL A 93 24.36 -1.04 -13.60
CA VAL A 93 25.05 0.21 -13.90
C VAL A 93 26.38 0.23 -13.15
N GLU A 94 27.49 0.17 -13.87
CA GLU A 94 28.81 0.18 -13.26
C GLU A 94 29.04 1.48 -12.45
N GLY A 95 29.46 1.34 -11.19
CA GLY A 95 29.77 2.46 -10.31
C GLY A 95 28.58 3.27 -9.83
N TRP A 96 27.36 2.74 -9.90
CA TRP A 96 26.16 3.48 -9.50
C TRP A 96 26.19 3.96 -8.04
N GLU A 97 26.86 3.23 -7.14
CA GLU A 97 26.98 3.58 -5.72
C GLU A 97 27.75 4.89 -5.48
N GLN A 98 28.60 5.29 -6.42
CA GLN A 98 29.38 6.54 -6.38
C GLN A 98 28.70 7.69 -7.13
N MET A 99 27.60 7.41 -7.83
CA MET A 99 26.84 8.43 -8.55
C MET A 99 25.91 9.18 -7.59
N SER A 100 25.55 10.43 -7.95
CA SER A 100 24.39 11.07 -7.32
C SER A 100 23.13 10.27 -7.64
N PRO A 101 22.09 10.28 -6.76
CA PRO A 101 20.84 9.56 -7.03
C PRO A 101 20.20 9.95 -8.38
N GLY A 102 20.28 11.22 -8.78
CA GLY A 102 19.79 11.68 -10.08
C GLY A 102 20.57 11.12 -11.25
N GLN A 103 21.91 11.03 -11.15
CA GLN A 103 22.74 10.39 -12.17
C GLN A 103 22.44 8.90 -12.29
N ALA A 104 22.27 8.20 -11.16
CA ALA A 104 21.89 6.79 -11.14
C ALA A 104 20.51 6.57 -11.79
N ALA A 105 19.50 7.37 -11.43
CA ALA A 105 18.18 7.35 -12.05
C ALA A 105 18.25 7.55 -13.57
N GLN A 106 19.03 8.55 -14.01
CA GLN A 106 19.25 8.84 -15.43
C GLN A 106 19.87 7.65 -16.18
N LYS A 107 20.86 6.98 -15.58
CA LYS A 107 21.50 5.82 -16.20
C LYS A 107 20.56 4.65 -16.36
N VAL A 108 19.66 4.43 -15.39
CA VAL A 108 18.68 3.35 -15.44
C VAL A 108 17.61 3.61 -16.49
N GLN A 109 17.08 4.83 -16.56
CA GLN A 109 15.97 5.20 -17.44
C GLN A 109 16.41 5.61 -18.84
N ALA A 110 17.67 6.02 -19.02
CA ALA A 110 18.18 6.54 -20.28
C ALA A 110 17.31 7.66 -20.88
N SER A 111 16.78 8.54 -20.02
CA SER A 111 15.88 9.64 -20.40
C SER A 111 16.58 10.65 -21.30
N ALA A 112 15.82 11.28 -22.19
CA ALA A 112 16.33 12.35 -23.06
C ALA A 112 16.75 13.62 -22.29
N THR A 113 16.33 13.78 -21.02
CA THR A 113 16.61 14.95 -20.20
C THR A 113 17.49 14.57 -19.00
N PRO A 114 18.80 14.74 -19.06
CA PRO A 114 19.76 14.20 -18.06
C PRO A 114 19.56 14.67 -16.62
N THR A 115 19.01 15.85 -16.39
CA THR A 115 18.83 16.45 -15.05
C THR A 115 17.36 16.48 -14.58
N ALA A 116 16.46 15.78 -15.29
CA ALA A 116 15.03 15.81 -14.98
C ALA A 116 14.69 15.28 -13.58
N TYR A 117 15.54 14.42 -13.04
CA TYR A 117 15.33 13.77 -11.75
C TYR A 117 15.76 14.62 -10.55
N ASP A 118 16.79 15.48 -10.72
CA ASP A 118 17.46 16.19 -9.61
C ASP A 118 16.51 17.05 -8.77
N LYS A 119 15.51 17.67 -9.38
CA LYS A 119 14.50 18.49 -8.68
C LYS A 119 13.71 17.70 -7.62
N TRP A 120 13.66 16.37 -7.74
CA TRP A 120 12.92 15.49 -6.85
C TRP A 120 13.73 14.99 -5.66
N GLU A 121 15.04 15.22 -5.62
CA GLU A 121 15.90 14.71 -4.54
C GLU A 121 15.46 15.16 -3.14
N PRO A 122 15.09 16.44 -2.88
CA PRO A 122 14.59 16.85 -1.56
C PRO A 122 13.31 16.10 -1.16
N THR A 123 12.37 15.93 -2.10
CA THR A 123 11.11 15.21 -1.85
C THR A 123 11.35 13.73 -1.59
N ALA A 124 12.22 13.09 -2.37
CA ALA A 124 12.59 11.69 -2.21
C ALA A 124 13.26 11.43 -0.85
N LYS A 125 14.17 12.31 -0.42
CA LYS A 125 14.81 12.24 0.92
C LYS A 125 13.79 12.40 2.05
N THR A 126 12.83 13.32 1.91
CA THR A 126 11.76 13.52 2.89
C THR A 126 10.89 12.27 2.99
N LEU A 127 10.46 11.70 1.86
CA LEU A 127 9.68 10.45 1.83
C LEU A 127 10.45 9.29 2.45
N LEU A 128 11.73 9.13 2.10
CA LEU A 128 12.57 8.07 2.66
C LEU A 128 12.71 8.25 4.18
N SER A 129 12.99 9.45 4.68
CA SER A 129 13.10 9.73 6.11
C SER A 129 11.79 9.46 6.86
N ALA A 130 10.67 9.91 6.32
CA ALA A 130 9.36 9.70 6.92
C ALA A 130 8.94 8.21 6.97
N LEU A 131 9.39 7.42 5.98
CA LEU A 131 9.02 6.01 5.84
C LEU A 131 10.09 5.04 6.35
N SER A 132 11.37 5.45 6.51
CA SER A 132 12.44 4.60 7.07
C SER A 132 12.31 4.38 8.57
N GLY A 133 11.58 5.23 9.29
CA GLY A 133 11.19 5.01 10.69
C GLY A 133 10.11 3.94 10.86
N VAL A 134 9.43 3.60 9.78
CA VAL A 134 8.50 2.48 9.71
C VAL A 134 9.33 1.21 9.50
N LYS A 135 9.92 0.70 10.58
CA LYS A 135 10.46 -0.66 10.59
C LYS A 135 9.28 -1.59 10.35
N CYS A 136 9.13 -2.08 9.13
CA CYS A 136 8.47 -3.36 8.91
C CYS A 136 9.37 -4.41 9.57
N THR A 137 9.29 -4.55 10.87
CA THR A 137 9.77 -5.74 11.55
C THR A 137 8.87 -6.85 11.05
N SER A 138 9.39 -7.70 10.18
CA SER A 138 8.92 -9.07 10.04
C SER A 138 9.23 -9.79 11.36
N SER A 139 8.53 -9.39 12.39
CA SER A 139 8.42 -10.16 13.60
C SER A 139 7.22 -11.05 13.39
N ALA A 140 7.49 -12.34 13.18
CA ALA A 140 6.52 -13.36 13.48
C ALA A 140 6.08 -13.13 14.94
N HIS A 141 5.03 -12.35 15.14
CA HIS A 141 4.35 -12.28 16.43
C HIS A 141 3.18 -13.24 16.36
N ALA A 142 3.46 -14.45 16.81
CA ALA A 142 2.47 -15.26 17.47
C ALA A 142 2.08 -14.51 18.75
N GLY A 143 0.84 -14.04 18.83
CA GLY A 143 0.30 -13.48 20.04
C GLY A 143 -0.38 -12.13 19.81
N GLY A 144 -1.61 -12.13 19.27
CA GLY A 144 -2.53 -11.02 19.42
C GLY A 144 -2.83 -10.85 20.90
N GLY A 145 -2.26 -9.80 21.52
CA GLY A 145 -2.69 -9.37 22.84
C GLY A 145 -4.15 -8.90 22.76
N PRO A 146 -4.94 -9.00 23.86
CA PRO A 146 -6.32 -8.56 23.85
C PRO A 146 -6.40 -7.07 23.52
N ALA A 147 -7.43 -6.69 22.73
CA ALA A 147 -7.71 -5.30 22.40
C ALA A 147 -7.85 -4.49 23.69
N VAL A 148 -7.12 -3.38 23.77
CA VAL A 148 -7.17 -2.52 24.95
C VAL A 148 -8.54 -1.85 25.06
N GLY A 149 -9.31 -2.17 26.09
CA GLY A 149 -10.61 -1.57 26.37
C GLY A 149 -11.79 -2.17 25.59
N ALA A 150 -11.58 -3.22 24.79
CA ALA A 150 -12.70 -3.92 24.13
C ALA A 150 -13.28 -5.01 25.05
N THR A 151 -14.60 -5.08 25.12
CA THR A 151 -15.35 -6.11 25.86
C THR A 151 -16.48 -6.66 25.00
N GLY A 152 -17.01 -7.86 25.32
CA GLY A 152 -18.17 -8.41 24.62
C GLY A 152 -17.98 -8.54 23.11
N SER A 153 -18.94 -8.05 22.35
CA SER A 153 -19.01 -8.09 20.88
C SER A 153 -17.84 -7.35 20.22
N ARG A 154 -17.40 -6.23 20.78
CA ARG A 154 -16.25 -5.44 20.29
C ARG A 154 -14.96 -6.25 20.37
N ALA A 155 -14.74 -6.94 21.49
CA ALA A 155 -13.56 -7.81 21.64
C ALA A 155 -13.54 -8.93 20.60
N ALA A 156 -14.70 -9.54 20.30
CA ALA A 156 -14.79 -10.59 19.29
C ALA A 156 -14.37 -10.07 17.89
N ILE A 157 -14.87 -8.89 17.51
CA ILE A 157 -14.53 -8.24 16.24
C ILE A 157 -13.02 -7.97 16.13
N VAL A 158 -12.46 -7.27 17.12
CA VAL A 158 -11.05 -6.87 17.09
C VAL A 158 -10.13 -8.09 17.17
N ASN A 159 -10.41 -9.05 18.05
CA ASN A 159 -9.59 -10.27 18.19
C ASN A 159 -9.60 -11.10 16.91
N TYR A 160 -10.76 -11.24 16.25
CA TYR A 160 -10.81 -11.93 14.97
C TYR A 160 -9.94 -11.23 13.92
N ALA A 161 -10.11 -9.93 13.74
CA ALA A 161 -9.35 -9.17 12.75
C ALA A 161 -7.85 -9.18 13.03
N MET A 162 -7.44 -9.05 14.30
CA MET A 162 -6.05 -9.14 14.73
C MET A 162 -5.45 -10.53 14.46
N ALA A 163 -6.22 -11.59 14.61
CA ALA A 163 -5.78 -12.96 14.29
C ALA A 163 -5.53 -13.18 12.79
N GLN A 164 -6.02 -12.29 11.92
CA GLN A 164 -5.77 -12.35 10.48
C GLN A 164 -4.51 -11.59 10.04
N VAL A 165 -3.85 -10.86 10.94
CA VAL A 165 -2.62 -10.10 10.64
C VAL A 165 -1.56 -11.02 10.02
N GLY A 166 -0.97 -10.58 8.92
CA GLY A 166 0.01 -11.33 8.13
C GLY A 166 -0.58 -12.11 6.95
N LYS A 167 -1.91 -12.23 6.85
CA LYS A 167 -2.55 -12.85 5.69
C LYS A 167 -2.50 -11.92 4.47
N GLN A 168 -2.61 -12.53 3.29
CA GLN A 168 -2.55 -11.80 2.04
C GLN A 168 -3.81 -10.94 1.81
N TYR A 169 -3.63 -9.83 1.11
CA TYR A 169 -4.74 -9.13 0.48
C TYR A 169 -5.00 -9.74 -0.89
N ILE A 170 -6.24 -10.16 -1.11
CA ILE A 170 -6.73 -10.55 -2.44
C ILE A 170 -8.07 -9.86 -2.64
N TRP A 171 -8.24 -9.16 -3.75
CA TRP A 171 -9.50 -8.49 -4.11
C TRP A 171 -10.67 -9.48 -4.07
N ALA A 172 -11.80 -9.06 -3.48
CA ALA A 172 -13.00 -9.85 -3.28
C ALA A 172 -12.81 -11.13 -2.43
N ALA A 173 -11.72 -11.26 -1.67
CA ALA A 173 -11.53 -12.37 -0.75
C ALA A 173 -12.17 -12.08 0.62
N GLU A 174 -12.86 -13.11 1.15
CA GLU A 174 -13.59 -13.08 2.42
C GLU A 174 -12.94 -13.97 3.49
N GLY A 175 -11.76 -14.51 3.23
CA GLY A 175 -11.08 -15.45 4.10
C GLY A 175 -11.31 -16.92 3.69
N PRO A 176 -10.79 -17.88 4.45
CA PRO A 176 -9.95 -17.70 5.66
C PRO A 176 -8.48 -17.38 5.36
N ASP A 177 -7.98 -17.64 4.14
CA ASP A 177 -6.54 -17.57 3.81
C ASP A 177 -6.10 -16.18 3.34
N ALA A 178 -7.01 -15.41 2.78
CA ALA A 178 -6.77 -14.05 2.30
C ALA A 178 -8.04 -13.20 2.48
N PHE A 179 -7.88 -11.87 2.48
CA PHE A 179 -8.98 -10.92 2.64
C PHE A 179 -8.78 -9.70 1.74
N ASP A 180 -9.89 -9.08 1.31
CA ASP A 180 -9.89 -7.68 0.99
C ASP A 180 -10.34 -6.84 2.20
N CYS A 181 -10.34 -5.50 2.08
CA CYS A 181 -10.64 -4.62 3.20
C CYS A 181 -12.05 -4.84 3.77
N SER A 182 -13.05 -4.95 2.92
CA SER A 182 -14.46 -5.15 3.30
C SER A 182 -14.79 -6.61 3.66
N GLY A 183 -14.08 -7.57 3.09
CA GLY A 183 -14.18 -8.98 3.47
C GLY A 183 -13.65 -9.24 4.87
N LEU A 184 -12.55 -8.61 5.24
CA LEU A 184 -12.01 -8.71 6.60
C LEU A 184 -12.99 -8.13 7.63
N THR A 185 -13.51 -6.92 7.39
CA THR A 185 -14.46 -6.28 8.30
C THR A 185 -15.77 -7.06 8.40
N MET A 186 -16.30 -7.55 7.27
CA MET A 186 -17.49 -8.41 7.22
C MET A 186 -17.33 -9.65 8.10
N GLN A 187 -16.23 -10.38 7.93
CA GLN A 187 -15.98 -11.60 8.72
C GLN A 187 -15.73 -11.32 10.20
N ALA A 188 -15.08 -10.20 10.52
CA ALA A 188 -14.87 -9.80 11.89
C ALA A 188 -16.20 -9.48 12.61
N TYR A 189 -17.08 -8.74 11.95
CA TYR A 189 -18.41 -8.41 12.49
C TYR A 189 -19.33 -9.62 12.59
N ALA A 190 -19.19 -10.60 11.72
CA ALA A 190 -19.91 -11.87 11.82
C ALA A 190 -19.60 -12.60 13.14
N GLN A 191 -18.41 -12.41 13.74
CA GLN A 191 -18.08 -12.97 15.07
C GLN A 191 -18.91 -12.38 16.21
N ALA A 192 -19.45 -11.20 15.99
CA ALA A 192 -20.38 -10.53 16.91
C ALA A 192 -21.85 -10.75 16.52
N GLY A 193 -22.13 -11.61 15.53
CA GLY A 193 -23.48 -11.84 15.01
C GLY A 193 -24.03 -10.72 14.13
N ILE A 194 -23.19 -9.79 13.69
CA ILE A 194 -23.57 -8.64 12.86
C ILE A 194 -23.20 -8.95 11.41
N GLN A 195 -24.16 -8.88 10.50
CA GLN A 195 -23.96 -9.09 9.08
C GLN A 195 -23.67 -7.75 8.38
N LEU A 196 -22.53 -7.67 7.70
CA LEU A 196 -22.17 -6.55 6.85
C LEU A 196 -22.12 -7.00 5.39
N GLU A 197 -22.43 -6.09 4.47
CA GLU A 197 -22.26 -6.32 3.03
C GLU A 197 -20.76 -6.34 2.68
N HIS A 198 -20.38 -7.17 1.69
CA HIS A 198 -18.99 -7.22 1.19
C HIS A 198 -18.71 -6.03 0.25
N SER A 199 -18.76 -4.83 0.78
CA SER A 199 -18.49 -3.58 0.07
C SER A 199 -18.15 -2.47 1.05
N SER A 200 -16.99 -1.85 0.90
CA SER A 200 -16.62 -0.70 1.74
C SER A 200 -17.60 0.47 1.60
N GLY A 201 -18.20 0.66 0.43
CA GLY A 201 -19.24 1.66 0.19
C GLY A 201 -20.54 1.37 0.92
N SER A 202 -20.99 0.11 0.96
CA SER A 202 -22.18 -0.30 1.72
C SER A 202 -21.92 -0.22 3.22
N GLN A 203 -20.73 -0.60 3.65
CA GLN A 203 -20.31 -0.52 5.06
C GLN A 203 -20.18 0.92 5.56
N TYR A 204 -19.92 1.90 4.68
CA TYR A 204 -20.00 3.33 5.00
C TYR A 204 -21.37 3.74 5.56
N SER A 205 -22.42 3.11 5.08
CA SER A 205 -23.80 3.39 5.49
C SER A 205 -24.33 2.40 6.54
N ALA A 206 -23.48 1.51 7.07
CA ALA A 206 -23.92 0.44 7.98
C ALA A 206 -24.14 0.89 9.43
N GLY A 207 -23.79 2.14 9.77
CA GLY A 207 -23.90 2.64 11.13
C GLY A 207 -23.95 4.15 11.24
N GLU A 208 -23.89 4.63 12.47
CA GLU A 208 -23.83 6.06 12.80
C GLU A 208 -22.41 6.58 12.54
N HIS A 209 -22.30 7.76 11.89
CA HIS A 209 -21.03 8.47 11.77
C HIS A 209 -20.77 9.24 13.06
N ILE A 210 -19.68 8.89 13.73
CA ILE A 210 -19.27 9.46 15.01
C ILE A 210 -18.01 10.31 14.85
N SER A 211 -17.70 11.12 15.86
CA SER A 211 -16.43 11.85 15.89
C SER A 211 -15.27 10.95 16.34
N ALA A 212 -14.05 11.33 15.97
CA ALA A 212 -12.85 10.63 16.42
C ALA A 212 -12.63 10.64 17.95
N ALA A 213 -13.28 11.56 18.66
CA ALA A 213 -13.21 11.63 20.13
C ALA A 213 -14.12 10.58 20.81
N GLU A 214 -15.05 10.00 20.07
CA GLU A 214 -16.02 9.02 20.54
C GLU A 214 -15.65 7.59 20.15
N ASP A 215 -14.55 7.42 19.39
CA ASP A 215 -14.15 6.12 18.86
C ASP A 215 -13.94 5.07 19.96
N LYS A 216 -14.27 3.85 19.64
CA LYS A 216 -14.06 2.68 20.51
C LYS A 216 -13.50 1.51 19.69
N PRO A 217 -12.68 0.65 20.28
CA PRO A 217 -12.26 -0.57 19.60
C PRO A 217 -13.45 -1.32 19.00
N GLY A 218 -13.32 -1.76 17.76
CA GLY A 218 -14.38 -2.41 16.99
C GLY A 218 -15.21 -1.47 16.12
N ASP A 219 -15.08 -0.13 16.24
CA ASP A 219 -15.71 0.79 15.28
C ASP A 219 -15.00 0.69 13.92
N LEU A 220 -15.71 0.98 12.82
CA LEU A 220 -15.15 1.00 11.48
C LEU A 220 -14.49 2.35 11.18
N LEU A 221 -13.43 2.30 10.41
CA LEU A 221 -12.74 3.45 9.85
C LEU A 221 -12.85 3.37 8.34
N TRP A 222 -13.45 4.37 7.72
CA TRP A 222 -13.71 4.39 6.29
C TRP A 222 -13.00 5.54 5.56
N TRP A 223 -12.44 5.22 4.41
CA TRP A 223 -11.93 6.15 3.40
C TRP A 223 -12.58 5.83 2.05
N PRO A 224 -12.60 6.74 1.08
CA PRO A 224 -13.02 6.40 -0.27
C PRO A 224 -12.28 5.17 -0.81
N GLY A 225 -13.03 4.06 -1.02
CA GLY A 225 -12.50 2.81 -1.53
C GLY A 225 -11.78 1.91 -0.51
N HIS A 226 -11.75 2.27 0.79
CA HIS A 226 -11.09 1.47 1.82
C HIS A 226 -11.85 1.46 3.14
N ILE A 227 -11.68 0.39 3.93
CA ILE A 227 -12.26 0.27 5.26
C ILE A 227 -11.36 -0.58 6.17
N ALA A 228 -11.35 -0.24 7.47
CA ALA A 228 -10.58 -0.94 8.50
C ALA A 228 -11.34 -0.96 9.83
N ILE A 229 -10.81 -1.66 10.83
CA ILE A 229 -11.37 -1.76 12.19
C ILE A 229 -10.46 -1.02 13.14
N TYR A 230 -11.02 -0.11 13.93
CA TYR A 230 -10.31 0.57 15.01
C TYR A 230 -9.98 -0.40 16.14
N THR A 231 -8.70 -0.42 16.59
CA THR A 231 -8.23 -1.32 17.65
C THR A 231 -8.01 -0.61 18.98
N GLY A 232 -8.14 0.71 18.99
CA GLY A 232 -7.86 1.56 20.16
C GLY A 232 -6.51 2.27 20.07
N ASN A 233 -6.31 3.30 20.91
CA ASN A 233 -5.05 4.06 21.01
C ASN A 233 -4.54 4.62 19.66
N GLY A 234 -5.44 5.06 18.79
CA GLY A 234 -5.08 5.59 17.48
C GLY A 234 -4.60 4.53 16.48
N ARG A 235 -4.90 3.26 16.72
CA ARG A 235 -4.50 2.13 15.86
C ARG A 235 -5.69 1.47 15.18
N MET A 236 -5.42 0.79 14.10
CA MET A 236 -6.41 0.05 13.31
C MET A 236 -5.83 -1.26 12.78
N VAL A 237 -6.70 -2.19 12.43
CA VAL A 237 -6.38 -3.40 11.66
C VAL A 237 -7.22 -3.43 10.39
N GLY A 238 -6.57 -3.74 9.27
CA GLY A 238 -7.24 -3.81 7.97
C GLY A 238 -6.43 -4.58 6.94
N ALA A 239 -7.11 -5.11 5.93
CA ALA A 239 -6.47 -5.64 4.72
C ALA A 239 -6.20 -4.45 3.80
N GLN A 240 -4.92 -4.03 3.71
CA GLN A 240 -4.55 -2.74 3.14
C GLN A 240 -4.40 -2.79 1.61
N THR A 241 -3.41 -3.52 1.15
CA THR A 241 -3.07 -3.66 -0.27
C THR A 241 -2.51 -5.06 -0.53
N PRO A 242 -2.43 -5.51 -1.79
CA PRO A 242 -1.77 -6.78 -2.13
C PRO A 242 -0.32 -6.89 -1.64
N ALA A 243 0.38 -5.77 -1.52
CA ALA A 243 1.75 -5.73 -1.03
C ALA A 243 1.86 -5.77 0.51
N GLU A 244 0.83 -5.29 1.21
CA GLU A 244 0.85 -5.15 2.66
C GLU A 244 0.05 -6.23 3.39
N GLY A 245 -0.94 -6.80 2.72
CA GLY A 245 -1.82 -7.79 3.32
C GLY A 245 -2.65 -7.22 4.47
N VAL A 246 -3.04 -8.09 5.38
CA VAL A 246 -3.71 -7.74 6.63
C VAL A 246 -2.68 -7.31 7.66
N ARG A 247 -2.82 -6.10 8.21
CA ARG A 247 -1.88 -5.56 9.20
C ARG A 247 -2.54 -4.65 10.21
N GLU A 248 -1.93 -4.57 11.39
CA GLU A 248 -2.21 -3.53 12.37
C GLU A 248 -1.26 -2.34 12.14
N MET A 249 -1.81 -1.11 12.20
CA MET A 249 -1.03 0.10 11.99
C MET A 249 -1.69 1.30 12.68
N GLU A 250 -1.02 2.46 12.70
CA GLU A 250 -1.61 3.71 13.15
C GLU A 250 -2.69 4.18 12.16
N VAL A 251 -3.74 4.80 12.70
CA VAL A 251 -4.78 5.45 11.88
C VAL A 251 -4.14 6.59 11.09
N TYR A 252 -4.35 6.63 9.79
CA TYR A 252 -3.80 7.65 8.91
C TYR A 252 -4.87 8.54 8.29
N GLY A 253 -4.46 9.73 7.89
CA GLY A 253 -5.35 10.68 7.22
C GLY A 253 -6.53 11.11 8.08
N ALA A 254 -7.70 11.26 7.47
CA ALA A 254 -8.94 11.66 8.13
C ALA A 254 -10.07 10.68 7.73
N PRO A 255 -10.16 9.50 8.36
CA PRO A 255 -11.24 8.56 8.10
C PRO A 255 -12.59 9.08 8.63
N VAL A 256 -13.67 8.56 8.07
CA VAL A 256 -14.97 8.62 8.71
C VAL A 256 -15.05 7.48 9.72
N TYR A 257 -15.36 7.79 10.96
CA TYR A 257 -15.58 6.80 12.02
C TYR A 257 -17.03 6.37 12.03
N ILE A 258 -17.29 5.07 12.04
CA ILE A 258 -18.64 4.51 11.90
C ILE A 258 -18.89 3.51 13.04
N ARG A 259 -19.94 3.76 13.80
CA ARG A 259 -20.43 2.84 14.83
C ARG A 259 -21.62 2.04 14.33
N VAL A 260 -21.39 0.78 14.12
CA VAL A 260 -22.47 -0.14 13.74
C VAL A 260 -23.32 -0.46 14.97
N ALA A 261 -24.65 -0.49 14.80
CA ALA A 261 -25.58 -0.82 15.89
C ALA A 261 -25.36 -2.25 16.42
N GLY A 262 -25.62 -2.45 17.71
CA GLY A 262 -25.47 -3.76 18.36
C GLY A 262 -24.09 -4.04 18.94
N LEU A 263 -23.20 -3.03 18.98
CA LEU A 263 -21.91 -3.09 19.68
C LEU A 263 -22.04 -2.54 21.10
N ASP A 264 -21.77 -3.37 22.08
CA ASP A 264 -21.76 -3.01 23.50
C ASP A 264 -20.39 -2.51 23.97
#